data_41c10933718c0cbc428c22fe445c4be3
#
_entry.id   41c10933718c0cbc428c22fe445c4be3
#
_cell.length_a   1.000
_cell.length_b   1.000
_cell.length_c   1.000
_cell.angle_alpha   90.00
_cell.angle_beta   90.00
_cell.angle_gamma   90.00
#
_symmetry.space_group_name_H-M   'P 1'
#
loop_
_entity.id
_entity.type
_entity.pdbx_description
1 polymer ?
#
loop_
_entity_poly.entity_id
_entity_poly.type
_entity_poly.pdbx_seq_one_letter_code
_entity_poly.pdbx_strand_id
1 'polypeptide(L)' 'MLGVKVFGGQVSPAGSIIVRQRGTMCHAGTNVGVGKDHTLFALVDGQVSYAIKGPRNRQTVFVTAA' A
#
# COMPACT_ATOMS: atom_id res chain seq x y z
N MET A 1 6.87 5.73 -13.14
CA MET A 1 5.46 5.79 -13.52
C MET A 1 4.58 5.72 -12.30
N LEU A 2 3.45 6.41 -12.34
CA LEU A 2 2.49 6.37 -11.26
C LEU A 2 1.62 5.11 -11.35
N GLY A 3 0.94 4.78 -10.27
CA GLY A 3 -0.02 3.69 -10.22
C GLY A 3 0.40 2.57 -9.27
N VAL A 4 -0.38 1.52 -9.29
CA VAL A 4 -0.15 0.34 -8.45
C VAL A 4 1.01 -0.46 -9.00
N LYS A 5 1.99 -0.74 -8.14
CA LYS A 5 3.18 -1.51 -8.50
C LYS A 5 3.09 -2.95 -8.03
N VAL A 6 2.28 -3.22 -6.99
CA VAL A 6 2.09 -4.56 -6.44
C VAL A 6 0.59 -4.79 -6.32
N PHE A 7 0.12 -5.88 -6.91
CA PHE A 7 -1.30 -6.23 -6.88
C PHE A 7 -1.66 -6.98 -5.61
N GLY A 8 -2.95 -6.98 -5.28
CA GLY A 8 -3.45 -7.70 -4.12
C GLY A 8 -3.15 -9.18 -4.20
N GLY A 9 -2.79 -9.78 -3.07
CA GLY A 9 -2.41 -11.19 -2.99
C GLY A 9 -0.96 -11.48 -3.30
N GLN A 10 -0.22 -10.48 -3.79
CA GLN A 10 1.20 -10.65 -4.13
C GLN A 10 2.06 -10.48 -2.88
N VAL A 11 3.06 -11.35 -2.73
CA VAL A 11 4.02 -11.26 -1.62
C VAL A 11 5.15 -10.31 -2.02
N SER A 12 5.50 -9.40 -1.13
CA SER A 12 6.57 -8.42 -1.36
C SER A 12 7.49 -8.30 -0.16
N PRO A 13 8.79 -8.04 -0.38
CA PRO A 13 9.71 -7.81 0.72
C PRO A 13 9.51 -6.41 1.31
N ALA A 14 9.97 -6.23 2.55
CA ALA A 14 9.99 -4.93 3.20
C ALA A 14 10.75 -3.92 2.34
N GLY A 15 10.25 -2.69 2.30
CA GLY A 15 10.84 -1.63 1.50
C GLY A 15 10.34 -1.55 0.07
N SER A 16 9.58 -2.56 -0.39
CA SER A 16 9.03 -2.56 -1.74
C SER A 16 8.00 -1.45 -1.92
N ILE A 17 8.08 -0.75 -3.04
CA ILE A 17 7.08 0.25 -3.40
C ILE A 17 5.81 -0.47 -3.85
N ILE A 18 4.69 -0.16 -3.20
CA ILE A 18 3.40 -0.78 -3.50
C ILE A 18 2.60 0.10 -4.45
N VAL A 19 2.50 1.40 -4.15
CA VAL A 19 1.73 2.34 -4.95
C VAL A 19 2.52 3.62 -5.10
N ARG A 20 2.59 4.15 -6.31
CA ARG A 20 3.11 5.49 -6.57
C ARG A 20 1.97 6.38 -7.00
N GLN A 21 1.82 7.54 -6.34
CA GLN A 21 0.69 8.43 -6.57
C GLN A 21 1.09 9.88 -6.33
N ARG A 22 0.36 10.81 -6.93
CA ARG A 22 0.63 12.25 -6.76
C ARG A 22 -0.10 12.84 -5.57
N GLY A 23 -1.15 12.22 -5.14
CA GLY A 23 -1.91 12.62 -3.95
C GLY A 23 -2.33 11.37 -3.23
N THR A 24 -3.13 11.52 -2.20
CA THR A 24 -3.57 10.39 -1.39
C THR A 24 -4.78 9.73 -2.03
N MET A 25 -4.57 8.86 -3.02
CA MET A 25 -5.62 8.05 -3.63
C MET A 25 -5.80 6.74 -2.89
N CYS A 26 -4.70 6.14 -2.45
CA CYS A 26 -4.71 4.97 -1.57
C CYS A 26 -4.12 5.37 -0.23
N HIS A 27 -4.66 4.82 0.83
CA HIS A 27 -4.21 5.14 2.19
C HIS A 27 -3.38 3.99 2.75
N ALA A 28 -2.39 4.33 3.57
CA ALA A 28 -1.56 3.34 4.25
C ALA A 28 -2.35 2.70 5.38
N GLY A 29 -2.45 1.38 5.34
CA GLY A 29 -3.04 0.60 6.42
C GLY A 29 -1.95 -0.05 7.27
N THR A 30 -2.24 -1.26 7.76
CA THR A 30 -1.29 -2.00 8.60
C THR A 30 -0.02 -2.33 7.84
N ASN A 31 1.14 -2.06 8.45
CA ASN A 31 2.48 -2.38 7.93
C ASN A 31 2.80 -1.71 6.60
N VAL A 32 2.19 -0.55 6.34
CA VAL A 32 2.46 0.24 5.14
C VAL A 32 2.90 1.64 5.55
N GLY A 33 4.00 2.11 4.98
CA GLY A 33 4.50 3.46 5.22
C GLY A 33 4.19 4.40 4.07
N VAL A 34 4.25 5.70 4.35
CA VAL A 34 3.99 6.76 3.38
C VAL A 34 5.25 7.59 3.20
N GLY A 35 5.71 7.71 1.97
CA GLY A 35 6.85 8.55 1.63
C GLY A 35 6.45 10.01 1.46
N LYS A 36 7.46 10.88 1.20
CA LYS A 36 7.24 12.32 1.04
C LYS A 36 6.33 12.64 -0.12
N ASP A 37 6.37 11.84 -1.15
CA ASP A 37 5.63 12.03 -2.40
C ASP A 37 4.38 11.16 -2.44
N HIS A 38 3.84 10.79 -1.28
CA HIS A 38 2.66 9.93 -1.14
C HIS A 38 2.88 8.49 -1.63
N THR A 39 4.13 8.10 -1.87
CA THR A 39 4.47 6.71 -2.24
C THR A 39 4.18 5.79 -1.06
N LEU A 40 3.48 4.70 -1.30
CA LEU A 40 3.21 3.68 -0.28
C LEU A 40 4.21 2.54 -0.44
N PHE A 41 4.78 2.10 0.66
CA PHE A 41 5.78 1.03 0.65
C PHE A 41 5.56 0.09 1.82
N ALA A 42 6.01 -1.16 1.65
CA ALA A 42 5.88 -2.18 2.68
C ALA A 42 6.87 -1.94 3.81
N LEU A 43 6.42 -2.03 5.05
CA LEU A 43 7.28 -1.93 6.23
C LEU A 43 7.83 -3.28 6.65
N VAL A 44 7.18 -4.37 6.24
CA VAL A 44 7.58 -5.74 6.57
C VAL A 44 7.43 -6.62 5.33
N ASP A 45 8.10 -7.76 5.35
CA ASP A 45 7.87 -8.78 4.32
C ASP A 45 6.47 -9.37 4.51
N GLY A 46 5.72 -9.51 3.44
CA GLY A 46 4.40 -10.08 3.58
C GLY A 46 3.56 -9.97 2.33
N GLN A 47 2.30 -10.32 2.49
CA GLN A 47 1.32 -10.31 1.41
C GLN A 47 0.57 -8.98 1.39
N VAL A 48 0.50 -8.38 0.21
CA VAL A 48 -0.19 -7.11 0.01
C VAL A 48 -1.68 -7.37 -0.20
N SER A 49 -2.52 -6.57 0.45
CA SER A 49 -3.96 -6.63 0.30
C SER A 49 -4.53 -5.22 0.17
N TYR A 50 -5.61 -5.12 -0.57
CA TYR A 50 -6.33 -3.86 -0.75
C TYR A 50 -7.76 -4.03 -0.25
N ALA A 51 -8.29 -2.99 0.39
CA ALA A 51 -9.68 -2.99 0.85
C ALA A 51 -10.23 -1.57 0.84
N ILE A 52 -11.53 -1.46 0.65
CA ILE A 52 -12.23 -0.18 0.76
C ILE A 52 -12.77 -0.08 2.18
N LYS A 53 -12.36 0.96 2.89
CA LYS A 53 -12.72 1.13 4.30
C LYS A 53 -13.17 2.54 4.60
N GLY A 54 -13.93 2.66 5.68
CA GLY A 54 -14.37 3.91 6.24
C GLY A 54 -15.61 4.49 5.58
N PRO A 55 -16.17 5.55 6.17
CA PRO A 55 -17.41 6.14 5.69
C PRO A 55 -17.30 6.79 4.31
N ARG A 56 -16.08 7.06 3.86
CA ARG A 56 -15.84 7.65 2.54
C ARG A 56 -15.37 6.64 1.50
N ASN A 57 -15.45 5.35 1.81
CA ASN A 57 -15.04 4.28 0.90
C ASN A 57 -13.61 4.48 0.39
N ARG A 58 -12.68 4.76 1.29
CA ARG A 58 -11.29 4.99 0.93
C ARG A 58 -10.57 3.68 0.68
N GLN A 59 -9.88 3.61 -0.44
CA GLN A 59 -9.04 2.46 -0.75
C GLN A 59 -7.84 2.44 0.18
N THR A 60 -7.63 1.32 0.88
CA THR A 60 -6.57 1.17 1.87
C THR A 60 -5.72 -0.04 1.51
N VAL A 61 -4.41 0.09 1.68
CA VAL A 61 -3.43 -0.96 1.39
C VAL A 61 -2.90 -1.52 2.70
N PHE A 62 -2.84 -2.85 2.79
CA PHE A 62 -2.28 -3.52 3.97
C PHE A 62 -1.19 -4.49 3.55
N VAL A 63 -0.27 -4.78 4.48
CA VAL A 63 0.66 -5.88 4.33
C VAL A 63 0.46 -6.81 5.52
N THR A 64 0.15 -8.08 5.22
CA THR A 64 0.06 -9.11 6.24
C THR A 64 1.43 -9.75 6.36
N ALA A 65 2.04 -9.67 7.54
CA ALA A 65 3.38 -10.20 7.75
C ALA A 65 3.45 -11.68 7.42
N ALA A 66 4.51 -12.05 6.75
CA ALA A 66 4.74 -13.44 6.37
C ALA A 66 5.14 -14.29 7.56
#